data_14af48aab7d01a9101343d82aafcbc2e
#
_entry.id   14af48aab7d01a9101343d82aafcbc2e
#
_cell.length_a   1.000
_cell.length_b   1.000
_cell.length_c   1.000
_cell.angle_alpha   90.00
_cell.angle_beta   90.00
_cell.angle_gamma   90.00
#
_symmetry.space_group_name_H-M   'P 1'
#
loop_
_entity.id
_entity.type
_entity.pdbx_description
1 polymer ?
#
loop_
_entity_poly.entity_id
_entity_poly.type
_entity_poly.pdbx_seq_one_letter_code
_entity_poly.pdbx_strand_id
1 'polypeptide(L)'
;MEQGDDMDKRNATEFINSYNKIDAQLRDLYGFKPSQPFTDVIRRCAEKNSVIRKYENDLTDYARLRNAIVHQSTDGQIIAVPCDEVVEQIRLIERLVCTPPTIGETLQEKRIVSIEAELSLRQAVLLISRTGYSNLPVYRGKRMIGIINNRRIIRELGEAIQRGLNTDVWLSETPVEAVLSETDLVVYYKYLGKKNTLQDILSAFEENKKLLAVAVSENGKIGERIVNFVTPADLVRISKIMEDYD
;
A
#
# COMPACT_ATOMS: atom_id res chain seq x y z
N MET A 1 2.31 -45.15 -11.50
CA MET A 1 2.71 -44.35 -12.67
C MET A 1 1.59 -43.43 -13.16
N GLU A 2 0.32 -43.84 -13.18
CA GLU A 2 -0.81 -42.97 -13.61
C GLU A 2 -1.09 -41.75 -12.72
N GLN A 3 -0.90 -41.84 -11.40
CA GLN A 3 -1.17 -40.69 -10.49
C GLN A 3 -0.16 -39.54 -10.62
N GLY A 4 1.08 -39.81 -11.00
CA GLY A 4 2.11 -38.78 -11.24
C GLY A 4 1.83 -37.99 -12.53
N ASP A 5 1.47 -38.67 -13.59
CA ASP A 5 1.20 -38.07 -14.91
C ASP A 5 -0.07 -37.18 -14.89
N ASP A 6 -1.06 -37.50 -14.06
CA ASP A 6 -2.28 -36.70 -13.88
C ASP A 6 -1.99 -35.41 -13.07
N MET A 7 -1.13 -35.51 -12.05
CA MET A 7 -0.71 -34.34 -11.24
C MET A 7 0.15 -33.37 -12.05
N ASP A 8 1.07 -33.90 -12.85
CA ASP A 8 1.93 -33.10 -13.72
C ASP A 8 1.12 -32.31 -14.77
N LYS A 9 0.13 -32.94 -15.39
CA LYS A 9 -0.78 -32.28 -16.34
C LYS A 9 -1.64 -31.20 -15.66
N ARG A 10 -2.07 -31.46 -14.43
CA ARG A 10 -2.84 -30.51 -13.64
C ARG A 10 -1.99 -29.26 -13.33
N ASN A 11 -0.77 -29.43 -12.83
CA ASN A 11 0.14 -28.34 -12.49
C ASN A 11 0.45 -27.49 -13.72
N ALA A 12 0.74 -28.11 -14.85
CA ALA A 12 0.99 -27.37 -16.11
C ALA A 12 -0.24 -26.54 -16.54
N THR A 13 -1.43 -27.12 -16.44
CA THR A 13 -2.68 -26.44 -16.82
C THR A 13 -2.99 -25.28 -15.88
N GLU A 14 -2.85 -25.47 -14.57
CA GLU A 14 -3.09 -24.42 -13.58
C GLU A 14 -2.09 -23.26 -13.74
N PHE A 15 -0.80 -23.57 -13.92
CA PHE A 15 0.24 -22.59 -14.18
C PHE A 15 -0.06 -21.74 -15.43
N ILE A 16 -0.39 -22.38 -16.57
CA ILE A 16 -0.73 -21.67 -17.80
C ILE A 16 -1.95 -20.77 -17.62
N ASN A 17 -2.99 -21.26 -16.92
CA ASN A 17 -4.19 -20.48 -16.68
C ASN A 17 -3.89 -19.23 -15.83
N SER A 18 -3.15 -19.37 -14.74
CA SER A 18 -2.73 -18.25 -13.90
C SER A 18 -1.87 -17.25 -14.67
N TYR A 19 -0.89 -17.75 -15.44
CA TYR A 19 -0.04 -16.92 -16.29
C TYR A 19 -0.87 -16.09 -17.29
N ASN A 20 -1.79 -16.73 -18.00
CA ASN A 20 -2.59 -16.04 -19.00
C ASN A 20 -3.51 -14.99 -18.39
N LYS A 21 -4.06 -15.23 -17.20
CA LYS A 21 -4.88 -14.24 -16.47
C LYS A 21 -4.03 -13.04 -16.06
N ILE A 22 -2.82 -13.27 -15.52
CA ILE A 22 -1.88 -12.19 -15.16
C ILE A 22 -1.54 -11.36 -16.40
N ASP A 23 -1.16 -11.99 -17.50
CA ASP A 23 -0.83 -11.29 -18.76
C ASP A 23 -2.01 -10.45 -19.26
N ALA A 24 -3.20 -11.03 -19.34
CA ALA A 24 -4.40 -10.33 -19.76
C ALA A 24 -4.73 -9.13 -18.86
N GLN A 25 -4.69 -9.32 -17.54
CA GLN A 25 -4.98 -8.27 -16.56
C GLN A 25 -3.99 -7.10 -16.64
N LEU A 26 -2.68 -7.40 -16.74
CA LEU A 26 -1.66 -6.35 -16.87
C LEU A 26 -1.81 -5.56 -18.16
N ARG A 27 -2.14 -6.23 -19.28
CA ARG A 27 -2.39 -5.54 -20.56
C ARG A 27 -3.61 -4.64 -20.49
N ASP A 28 -4.68 -5.09 -19.87
CA ASP A 28 -5.91 -4.31 -19.70
C ASP A 28 -5.67 -3.09 -18.81
N LEU A 29 -5.10 -3.28 -17.63
CA LEU A 29 -4.85 -2.20 -16.65
C LEU A 29 -3.92 -1.09 -17.17
N TYR A 30 -2.91 -1.45 -17.97
CA TYR A 30 -1.87 -0.51 -18.40
C TYR A 30 -1.93 -0.18 -19.90
N GLY A 31 -2.92 -0.71 -20.64
CA GLY A 31 -3.15 -0.40 -22.04
C GLY A 31 -2.10 -0.96 -23.02
N PHE A 32 -1.53 -2.13 -22.72
CA PHE A 32 -0.54 -2.76 -23.59
C PHE A 32 -1.18 -3.55 -24.74
N LYS A 33 -0.53 -3.50 -25.91
CA LYS A 33 -0.99 -4.27 -27.09
C LYS A 33 -0.66 -5.77 -26.92
N PRO A 34 -1.51 -6.68 -27.49
CA PRO A 34 -1.23 -8.11 -27.47
C PRO A 34 0.11 -8.51 -28.13
N SER A 35 0.60 -7.72 -29.09
CA SER A 35 1.87 -7.98 -29.80
C SER A 35 3.13 -7.64 -29.00
N GLN A 36 3.01 -6.97 -27.84
CA GLN A 36 4.18 -6.66 -27.03
C GLN A 36 4.65 -7.90 -26.27
N PRO A 37 5.97 -8.16 -26.19
CA PRO A 37 6.50 -9.24 -25.37
C PRO A 37 6.09 -9.08 -23.90
N PHE A 38 5.69 -10.17 -23.25
CA PHE A 38 5.23 -10.11 -21.86
C PHE A 38 6.33 -9.64 -20.90
N THR A 39 7.59 -9.96 -21.18
CA THR A 39 8.74 -9.47 -20.39
C THR A 39 8.86 -7.95 -20.41
N ASP A 40 8.51 -7.30 -21.52
CA ASP A 40 8.47 -5.84 -21.62
C ASP A 40 7.27 -5.26 -20.83
N VAL A 41 6.15 -5.97 -20.85
CA VAL A 41 4.96 -5.60 -20.04
C VAL A 41 5.32 -5.65 -18.55
N ILE A 42 5.91 -6.76 -18.07
CA ILE A 42 6.35 -6.91 -16.67
C ILE A 42 7.25 -5.75 -16.25
N ARG A 43 8.32 -5.49 -17.00
CA ARG A 43 9.28 -4.43 -16.69
C ARG A 43 8.62 -3.05 -16.53
N ARG A 44 7.72 -2.69 -17.46
CA ARG A 44 7.01 -1.40 -17.42
C ARG A 44 5.98 -1.33 -16.28
N CYS A 45 5.33 -2.44 -15.97
CA CYS A 45 4.41 -2.52 -14.84
C CYS A 45 5.16 -2.42 -13.50
N ALA A 46 6.35 -3.00 -13.39
CA ALA A 46 7.19 -2.96 -12.19
C ALA A 46 7.60 -1.53 -11.78
N GLU A 47 7.69 -0.60 -12.73
CA GLU A 47 7.93 0.82 -12.43
C GLU A 47 6.81 1.46 -11.60
N LYS A 48 5.56 0.97 -11.74
CA LYS A 48 4.35 1.58 -11.17
C LYS A 48 3.62 0.71 -10.15
N ASN A 49 3.98 -0.57 -10.05
CA ASN A 49 3.29 -1.55 -9.22
C ASN A 49 4.30 -2.34 -8.39
N SER A 50 4.23 -2.21 -7.06
CA SER A 50 5.18 -2.84 -6.15
C SER A 50 5.02 -4.36 -6.10
N VAL A 51 3.83 -4.91 -6.34
CA VAL A 51 3.61 -6.37 -6.45
C VAL A 51 4.40 -6.89 -7.66
N ILE A 52 4.22 -6.27 -8.84
CA ILE A 52 4.93 -6.68 -10.04
C ILE A 52 6.44 -6.49 -9.87
N ARG A 53 6.88 -5.42 -9.23
CA ARG A 53 8.31 -5.19 -8.93
C ARG A 53 8.87 -6.27 -8.01
N LYS A 54 8.14 -6.69 -7.00
CA LYS A 54 8.54 -7.77 -6.07
C LYS A 54 8.76 -9.09 -6.80
N TYR A 55 7.88 -9.41 -7.75
CA TYR A 55 7.87 -10.68 -8.49
C TYR A 55 8.38 -10.57 -9.95
N GLU A 56 9.11 -9.51 -10.29
CA GLU A 56 9.58 -9.24 -11.66
C GLU A 56 10.44 -10.38 -12.22
N ASN A 57 11.38 -10.88 -11.43
CA ASN A 57 12.25 -11.99 -11.80
C ASN A 57 11.45 -13.29 -11.98
N ASP A 58 10.60 -13.62 -11.01
CA ASP A 58 9.74 -14.82 -11.06
C ASP A 58 8.84 -14.79 -12.31
N LEU A 59 8.16 -13.68 -12.57
CA LEU A 59 7.30 -13.53 -13.74
C LEU A 59 8.08 -13.61 -15.06
N THR A 60 9.32 -13.13 -15.08
CA THR A 60 10.20 -13.27 -16.25
C THR A 60 10.60 -14.72 -16.50
N ASP A 61 10.91 -15.47 -15.45
CA ASP A 61 11.24 -16.90 -15.55
C ASP A 61 9.97 -17.71 -15.88
N TYR A 62 8.82 -17.31 -15.35
CA TYR A 62 7.53 -17.92 -15.72
C TYR A 62 7.16 -17.72 -17.17
N ALA A 63 7.55 -16.60 -17.79
CA ALA A 63 7.38 -16.41 -19.23
C ALA A 63 8.21 -17.42 -20.04
N ARG A 64 9.42 -17.75 -19.59
CA ARG A 64 10.28 -18.78 -20.20
C ARG A 64 9.70 -20.18 -19.98
N LEU A 65 9.27 -20.49 -18.77
CA LEU A 65 8.64 -21.77 -18.41
C LEU A 65 7.36 -22.02 -19.22
N ARG A 66 6.49 -21.00 -19.32
CA ARG A 66 5.27 -21.07 -20.16
C ARG A 66 5.61 -21.40 -21.62
N ASN A 67 6.65 -20.80 -22.17
CA ASN A 67 7.07 -21.09 -23.53
C ASN A 67 7.60 -22.52 -23.67
N ALA A 68 8.34 -23.04 -22.70
CA ALA A 68 8.79 -24.43 -22.68
C ALA A 68 7.62 -25.43 -22.63
N ILE A 69 6.58 -25.12 -21.82
CA ILE A 69 5.39 -25.99 -21.71
C ILE A 69 4.58 -26.00 -23.02
N VAL A 70 4.39 -24.82 -23.66
CA VAL A 70 3.44 -24.67 -24.78
C VAL A 70 4.09 -24.97 -26.14
N HIS A 71 5.37 -24.55 -26.35
CA HIS A 71 5.98 -24.55 -27.69
C HIS A 71 6.93 -25.71 -27.97
N GLN A 72 7.33 -26.48 -26.97
CA GLN A 72 8.30 -27.57 -27.12
C GLN A 72 7.68 -28.96 -27.01
N SER A 73 6.35 -29.08 -27.11
CA SER A 73 5.69 -30.38 -27.20
C SER A 73 5.87 -30.94 -28.62
N THR A 74 7.00 -31.62 -28.86
CA THR A 74 7.12 -32.52 -30.00
C THR A 74 6.45 -33.83 -29.61
N ASP A 75 5.51 -34.32 -30.38
CA ASP A 75 4.78 -35.61 -30.14
C ASP A 75 3.89 -35.66 -28.89
N GLY A 76 3.39 -34.50 -28.40
CA GLY A 76 2.43 -34.47 -27.28
C GLY A 76 3.06 -34.74 -25.89
N GLN A 77 4.39 -34.79 -25.80
CA GLN A 77 5.07 -34.92 -24.50
C GLN A 77 5.30 -33.54 -23.87
N ILE A 78 4.91 -33.37 -22.61
CA ILE A 78 5.20 -32.19 -21.79
C ILE A 78 6.68 -32.23 -21.41
N ILE A 79 7.46 -31.23 -21.84
CA ILE A 79 8.93 -31.20 -21.61
C ILE A 79 9.27 -30.57 -20.25
N ALA A 80 8.38 -29.71 -19.72
CA ALA A 80 8.59 -29.06 -18.43
C ALA A 80 7.30 -29.05 -17.64
N VAL A 81 7.37 -29.45 -16.37
CA VAL A 81 6.25 -29.45 -15.44
C VAL A 81 6.60 -28.56 -14.27
N PRO A 82 5.76 -27.56 -13.92
CA PRO A 82 5.94 -26.75 -12.72
C PRO A 82 5.79 -27.62 -11.46
N CYS A 83 6.69 -27.47 -10.49
CA CYS A 83 6.48 -28.06 -9.17
C CYS A 83 5.36 -27.31 -8.41
N ASP A 84 4.85 -27.91 -7.33
CA ASP A 84 3.72 -27.38 -6.57
C ASP A 84 4.01 -25.96 -6.04
N GLU A 85 5.22 -25.69 -5.56
CA GLU A 85 5.63 -24.40 -5.05
C GLU A 85 5.53 -23.29 -6.13
N VAL A 86 5.89 -23.60 -7.38
CA VAL A 86 5.77 -22.66 -8.51
C VAL A 86 4.31 -22.40 -8.83
N VAL A 87 3.46 -23.42 -8.77
CA VAL A 87 2.00 -23.27 -8.99
C VAL A 87 1.36 -22.44 -7.88
N GLU A 88 1.70 -22.69 -6.63
CA GLU A 88 1.22 -21.90 -5.49
C GLU A 88 1.66 -20.44 -5.60
N GLN A 89 2.91 -20.19 -5.95
CA GLN A 89 3.44 -18.84 -6.08
C GLN A 89 2.79 -18.06 -7.24
N ILE A 90 2.61 -18.66 -8.42
CA ILE A 90 1.94 -17.96 -9.52
C ILE A 90 0.46 -17.69 -9.22
N ARG A 91 -0.21 -18.57 -8.46
CA ARG A 91 -1.58 -18.34 -7.97
C ARG A 91 -1.67 -17.17 -7.00
N LEU A 92 -0.70 -17.04 -6.07
CA LEU A 92 -0.61 -15.87 -5.20
C LEU A 92 -0.46 -14.59 -6.03
N ILE A 93 0.44 -14.59 -7.02
CA ILE A 93 0.63 -13.44 -7.91
C ILE A 93 -0.65 -13.15 -8.71
N GLU A 94 -1.34 -14.17 -9.22
CA GLU A 94 -2.64 -14.01 -9.90
C GLU A 94 -3.65 -13.30 -8.99
N ARG A 95 -3.82 -13.76 -7.75
CA ARG A 95 -4.73 -13.13 -6.79
C ARG A 95 -4.37 -11.67 -6.54
N LEU A 96 -3.11 -11.38 -6.27
CA LEU A 96 -2.63 -10.02 -5.99
C LEU A 96 -2.78 -9.07 -7.18
N VAL A 97 -2.77 -9.59 -8.42
CA VAL A 97 -2.90 -8.80 -9.65
C VAL A 97 -4.34 -8.70 -10.13
N CYS A 98 -5.09 -9.80 -10.11
CA CYS A 98 -6.43 -9.86 -10.68
C CYS A 98 -7.54 -9.53 -9.68
N THR A 99 -7.34 -9.88 -8.40
CA THR A 99 -8.29 -9.64 -7.30
C THR A 99 -7.56 -9.11 -6.07
N PRO A 100 -6.88 -7.95 -6.18
CA PRO A 100 -6.05 -7.44 -5.09
C PRO A 100 -6.88 -7.16 -3.84
N PRO A 101 -6.33 -7.45 -2.63
CA PRO A 101 -7.02 -7.20 -1.38
C PRO A 101 -7.34 -5.72 -1.21
N THR A 102 -8.62 -5.41 -0.97
CA THR A 102 -9.05 -4.04 -0.71
C THR A 102 -8.81 -3.64 0.75
N ILE A 103 -8.71 -2.33 0.97
CA ILE A 103 -8.55 -1.77 2.32
C ILE A 103 -9.73 -2.16 3.20
N GLY A 104 -10.96 -2.09 2.66
CA GLY A 104 -12.19 -2.37 3.40
C GLY A 104 -12.36 -3.83 3.81
N GLU A 105 -11.83 -4.78 3.02
CA GLU A 105 -11.88 -6.21 3.32
C GLU A 105 -10.82 -6.64 4.33
N THR A 106 -9.66 -5.97 4.32
CA THR A 106 -8.48 -6.41 5.06
C THR A 106 -8.17 -5.62 6.32
N LEU A 107 -8.45 -4.31 6.34
CA LEU A 107 -8.17 -3.45 7.47
C LEU A 107 -9.43 -3.12 8.26
N GLN A 108 -9.52 -3.65 9.47
CA GLN A 108 -10.62 -3.33 10.38
C GLN A 108 -10.63 -1.83 10.71
N GLU A 109 -11.83 -1.25 10.83
CA GLU A 109 -11.99 0.12 11.30
C GLU A 109 -11.40 0.29 12.71
N LYS A 110 -10.69 1.39 12.91
CA LYS A 110 -10.06 1.72 14.19
C LYS A 110 -10.63 3.03 14.74
N ARG A 111 -10.73 3.11 16.07
CA ARG A 111 -10.92 4.41 16.71
C ARG A 111 -9.64 5.22 16.56
N ILE A 112 -9.73 6.32 15.82
CA ILE A 112 -8.59 7.20 15.55
C ILE A 112 -8.47 8.20 16.69
N VAL A 113 -7.29 8.25 17.30
CA VAL A 113 -6.96 9.31 18.26
C VAL A 113 -6.61 10.56 17.46
N SER A 114 -7.35 11.63 17.70
CA SER A 114 -7.23 12.92 17.02
C SER A 114 -7.27 14.07 18.02
N ILE A 115 -6.97 15.26 17.56
CA ILE A 115 -7.01 16.48 18.36
C ILE A 115 -7.77 17.59 17.61
N GLU A 116 -8.54 18.39 18.35
CA GLU A 116 -9.20 19.57 17.78
C GLU A 116 -8.20 20.72 17.57
N ALA A 117 -8.43 21.51 16.51
CA ALA A 117 -7.53 22.53 16.03
C ALA A 117 -7.25 23.65 17.05
N GLU A 118 -8.27 23.97 17.84
CA GLU A 118 -8.26 25.05 18.85
C GLU A 118 -7.54 24.64 20.14
N LEU A 119 -7.32 23.34 20.38
CA LEU A 119 -6.62 22.87 21.55
C LEU A 119 -5.16 23.30 21.52
N SER A 120 -4.57 23.49 22.71
CA SER A 120 -3.19 23.97 22.82
C SER A 120 -2.15 22.92 22.45
N LEU A 121 -0.94 23.37 22.06
CA LEU A 121 0.20 22.49 21.85
C LEU A 121 0.54 21.65 23.09
N ARG A 122 0.33 22.21 24.30
CA ARG A 122 0.47 21.45 25.55
C ARG A 122 -0.44 20.23 25.60
N GLN A 123 -1.69 20.38 25.17
CA GLN A 123 -2.63 19.26 25.11
C GLN A 123 -2.22 18.23 24.06
N ALA A 124 -1.69 18.67 22.91
CA ALA A 124 -1.13 17.76 21.89
C ALA A 124 0.07 16.96 22.44
N VAL A 125 1.01 17.61 23.14
CA VAL A 125 2.15 16.94 23.79
C VAL A 125 1.68 15.90 24.79
N LEU A 126 0.72 16.25 25.65
CA LEU A 126 0.18 15.33 26.65
C LEU A 126 -0.54 14.15 25.99
N LEU A 127 -1.27 14.37 24.90
CA LEU A 127 -1.96 13.31 24.18
C LEU A 127 -0.96 12.36 23.51
N ILE A 128 0.06 12.88 22.84
CA ILE A 128 1.17 12.09 22.26
C ILE A 128 1.87 11.26 23.33
N SER A 129 2.21 11.88 24.48
CA SER A 129 2.88 11.22 25.58
C SER A 129 2.06 10.06 26.18
N ARG A 130 0.74 10.23 26.30
CA ARG A 130 -0.15 9.21 26.87
C ARG A 130 -0.44 8.06 25.90
N THR A 131 -0.54 8.35 24.62
CA THR A 131 -0.97 7.37 23.61
C THR A 131 0.20 6.68 22.92
N GLY A 132 1.39 7.29 22.92
CA GLY A 132 2.55 6.84 22.15
C GLY A 132 2.42 7.07 20.63
N TYR A 133 1.32 7.67 20.16
CA TYR A 133 1.16 7.97 18.74
C TYR A 133 1.96 9.21 18.35
N SER A 134 2.85 9.07 17.37
CA SER A 134 3.68 10.17 16.89
C SER A 134 2.96 11.14 15.95
N ASN A 135 1.86 10.72 15.33
CA ASN A 135 1.10 11.51 14.34
C ASN A 135 -0.37 11.54 14.77
N LEU A 136 -0.91 12.72 15.01
CA LEU A 136 -2.31 12.93 15.37
C LEU A 136 -3.02 13.73 14.28
N PRO A 137 -4.10 13.20 13.68
CA PRO A 137 -4.98 14.00 12.84
C PRO A 137 -5.55 15.19 13.60
N VAL A 138 -5.53 16.35 12.99
CA VAL A 138 -6.07 17.60 13.54
C VAL A 138 -7.39 17.90 12.86
N TYR A 139 -8.43 18.09 13.65
CA TYR A 139 -9.77 18.39 13.17
C TYR A 139 -10.18 19.81 13.52
N ARG A 140 -10.93 20.43 12.60
CA ARG A 140 -11.76 21.60 12.88
C ARG A 140 -13.21 21.17 12.62
N GLY A 141 -13.93 20.89 13.70
CA GLY A 141 -15.24 20.25 13.63
C GLY A 141 -15.18 18.86 12.98
N LYS A 142 -15.84 18.68 11.84
CA LYS A 142 -15.86 17.38 11.13
C LYS A 142 -14.74 17.24 10.08
N ARG A 143 -13.99 18.30 9.82
CA ARG A 143 -12.98 18.32 8.75
C ARG A 143 -11.59 18.15 9.32
N MET A 144 -10.86 17.14 8.85
CA MET A 144 -9.43 17.05 9.09
C MET A 144 -8.71 18.16 8.33
N ILE A 145 -7.86 18.93 9.03
CA ILE A 145 -7.14 20.08 8.48
C ILE A 145 -5.63 19.88 8.43
N GLY A 146 -5.11 18.83 9.03
CA GLY A 146 -3.68 18.53 9.02
C GLY A 146 -3.31 17.40 9.96
N ILE A 147 -2.01 17.23 10.15
CA ILE A 147 -1.41 16.31 11.12
C ILE A 147 -0.43 17.09 11.99
N ILE A 148 -0.60 16.98 13.31
CA ILE A 148 0.41 17.40 14.27
C ILE A 148 1.24 16.20 14.70
N ASN A 149 2.56 16.38 14.77
CA ASN A 149 3.46 15.31 15.20
C ASN A 149 4.57 15.85 16.12
N ASN A 150 5.24 14.92 16.81
CA ASN A 150 6.32 15.23 17.73
C ASN A 150 7.45 16.03 17.06
N ARG A 151 7.83 15.72 15.81
CA ARG A 151 8.89 16.42 15.08
C ARG A 151 8.52 17.89 14.83
N ARG A 152 7.29 18.17 14.44
CA ARG A 152 6.81 19.54 14.26
C ARG A 152 6.79 20.30 15.58
N ILE A 153 6.22 19.69 16.63
CA ILE A 153 6.18 20.31 17.96
C ILE A 153 7.59 20.67 18.44
N ILE A 154 8.56 19.78 18.29
CA ILE A 154 9.96 20.05 18.69
C ILE A 154 10.58 21.19 17.88
N ARG A 155 10.32 21.26 16.56
CA ARG A 155 10.80 22.35 15.71
C ARG A 155 10.23 23.70 16.16
N GLU A 156 8.92 23.79 16.29
CA GLU A 156 8.23 25.02 16.70
C GLU A 156 8.64 25.45 18.13
N LEU A 157 8.84 24.48 19.04
CA LEU A 157 9.37 24.74 20.37
C LEU A 157 10.80 25.32 20.30
N GLY A 158 11.65 24.76 19.41
CA GLY A 158 13.00 25.28 19.18
C GLY A 158 12.99 26.74 18.71
N GLU A 159 12.09 27.08 17.80
CA GLU A 159 11.91 28.47 17.32
C GLU A 159 11.40 29.40 18.46
N ALA A 160 10.47 28.91 19.29
CA ALA A 160 10.00 29.69 20.44
C ALA A 160 11.13 29.98 21.45
N ILE A 161 12.00 29.00 21.71
CA ILE A 161 13.19 29.15 22.57
C ILE A 161 14.16 30.17 21.97
N GLN A 162 14.46 30.10 20.68
CA GLN A 162 15.34 31.05 20.00
C GLN A 162 14.82 32.49 20.07
N ARG A 163 13.51 32.66 20.07
CA ARG A 163 12.84 33.97 20.21
C ARG A 163 12.74 34.45 21.67
N GLY A 164 13.25 33.68 22.64
CA GLY A 164 13.22 34.02 24.06
C GLY A 164 11.83 33.95 24.70
N LEU A 165 10.88 33.19 24.12
CA LEU A 165 9.54 33.07 24.66
C LEU A 165 9.53 32.17 25.89
N ASN A 166 8.65 32.45 26.85
CA ASN A 166 8.37 31.52 27.92
C ASN A 166 7.69 30.28 27.35
N THR A 167 8.39 29.15 27.36
CA THR A 167 7.96 27.93 26.68
C THR A 167 6.71 27.31 27.28
N ASP A 168 6.49 27.45 28.59
CA ASP A 168 5.30 26.91 29.26
C ASP A 168 4.05 27.72 28.88
N VAL A 169 4.15 29.04 28.89
CA VAL A 169 3.09 29.94 28.41
C VAL A 169 2.82 29.70 26.93
N TRP A 170 3.87 29.68 26.11
CA TRP A 170 3.74 29.46 24.67
C TRP A 170 3.04 28.13 24.34
N LEU A 171 3.43 27.01 24.97
CA LEU A 171 2.78 25.72 24.78
C LEU A 171 1.30 25.74 25.19
N SER A 172 0.97 26.51 26.24
CA SER A 172 -0.39 26.56 26.79
C SER A 172 -1.34 27.45 25.96
N GLU A 173 -0.81 28.51 25.35
CA GLU A 173 -1.60 29.53 24.64
C GLU A 173 -1.61 29.32 23.12
N THR A 174 -0.62 28.60 22.55
CA THR A 174 -0.56 28.37 21.09
C THR A 174 -1.50 27.24 20.70
N PRO A 175 -2.52 27.50 19.87
CA PRO A 175 -3.40 26.46 19.36
C PRO A 175 -2.68 25.58 18.35
N VAL A 176 -3.06 24.31 18.26
CA VAL A 176 -2.48 23.33 17.34
C VAL A 176 -2.50 23.82 15.89
N GLU A 177 -3.59 24.45 15.48
CA GLU A 177 -3.74 24.94 14.10
C GLU A 177 -2.73 26.05 13.74
N ALA A 178 -2.26 26.83 14.71
CA ALA A 178 -1.31 27.91 14.45
C ALA A 178 0.05 27.43 13.92
N VAL A 179 0.37 26.16 14.16
CA VAL A 179 1.60 25.54 13.69
C VAL A 179 1.42 24.63 12.47
N LEU A 180 0.18 24.51 11.95
CA LEU A 180 -0.09 23.80 10.70
C LEU A 180 0.14 24.72 9.49
N SER A 181 0.47 24.14 8.36
CA SER A 181 0.59 24.84 7.08
C SER A 181 -0.50 24.38 6.11
N GLU A 182 -1.01 25.27 5.29
CA GLU A 182 -1.98 24.91 4.24
C GLU A 182 -1.43 23.87 3.25
N THR A 183 -0.12 23.84 3.04
CA THR A 183 0.55 22.85 2.20
C THR A 183 0.58 21.45 2.81
N ASP A 184 0.33 21.31 4.12
CA ASP A 184 0.33 20.01 4.82
C ASP A 184 -0.71 19.05 4.26
N LEU A 185 -1.84 19.57 3.80
CA LEU A 185 -2.95 18.79 3.23
C LEU A 185 -2.56 17.95 2.01
N VAL A 186 -1.59 18.40 1.23
CA VAL A 186 -1.18 17.76 -0.02
C VAL A 186 0.14 16.99 0.14
N VAL A 187 1.00 17.44 1.05
CA VAL A 187 2.36 16.92 1.19
C VAL A 187 2.45 15.75 2.16
N TYR A 188 1.68 15.78 3.24
CA TYR A 188 1.89 14.88 4.38
C TYR A 188 0.83 13.81 4.56
N TYR A 189 -0.29 13.87 3.83
CA TYR A 189 -1.27 12.77 3.86
C TYR A 189 -2.04 12.64 2.55
N LYS A 190 -2.49 11.41 2.27
CA LYS A 190 -3.30 11.03 1.11
C LYS A 190 -4.61 10.41 1.60
N TYR A 191 -5.71 10.71 0.94
CA TYR A 191 -6.98 10.05 1.19
C TYR A 191 -7.12 8.85 0.26
N LEU A 192 -7.53 7.71 0.81
CA LEU A 192 -7.93 6.52 0.06
C LEU A 192 -9.29 6.03 0.57
N GLY A 193 -10.09 5.44 -0.32
CA GLY A 193 -11.37 4.84 0.02
C GLY A 193 -11.22 3.35 0.40
N LYS A 194 -12.24 2.78 1.00
CA LYS A 194 -12.28 1.35 1.33
C LYS A 194 -12.13 0.44 0.10
N LYS A 195 -12.53 0.91 -1.09
CA LYS A 195 -12.38 0.17 -2.36
C LYS A 195 -10.98 0.20 -2.95
N ASN A 196 -10.12 1.10 -2.47
CA ASN A 196 -8.71 1.07 -2.83
C ASN A 196 -8.05 -0.18 -2.27
N THR A 197 -6.96 -0.60 -2.90
CA THR A 197 -6.23 -1.82 -2.53
C THR A 197 -5.15 -1.54 -1.48
N LEU A 198 -4.64 -2.59 -0.83
CA LEU A 198 -3.45 -2.46 0.02
C LEU A 198 -2.23 -2.01 -0.79
N GLN A 199 -2.17 -2.38 -2.08
CA GLN A 199 -1.15 -1.91 -3.01
C GLN A 199 -1.17 -0.37 -3.16
N ASP A 200 -2.36 0.26 -3.21
CA ASP A 200 -2.47 1.71 -3.30
C ASP A 200 -1.87 2.42 -2.08
N ILE A 201 -1.97 1.80 -0.89
CA ILE A 201 -1.31 2.30 0.32
C ILE A 201 0.21 2.25 0.16
N LEU A 202 0.77 1.11 -0.25
CA LEU A 202 2.21 0.97 -0.44
C LEU A 202 2.73 1.96 -1.48
N SER A 203 2.06 2.05 -2.63
CA SER A 203 2.40 3.00 -3.69
C SER A 203 2.35 4.45 -3.21
N ALA A 204 1.37 4.82 -2.39
CA ALA A 204 1.29 6.17 -1.85
C ALA A 204 2.54 6.57 -1.04
N PHE A 205 3.06 5.67 -0.20
CA PHE A 205 4.28 5.91 0.57
C PHE A 205 5.56 5.81 -0.28
N GLU A 206 5.55 5.02 -1.34
CA GLU A 206 6.68 4.94 -2.28
C GLU A 206 6.81 6.21 -3.11
N GLU A 207 5.70 6.72 -3.64
CA GLU A 207 5.63 7.93 -4.47
C GLU A 207 5.97 9.20 -3.68
N ASN A 208 5.54 9.26 -2.42
CA ASN A 208 5.74 10.41 -1.56
C ASN A 208 6.45 10.05 -0.25
N LYS A 209 7.78 10.18 -0.23
CA LYS A 209 8.60 9.91 0.96
C LYS A 209 8.35 10.85 2.15
N LYS A 210 7.62 11.95 1.94
CA LYS A 210 7.21 12.89 3.00
C LYS A 210 5.85 12.54 3.59
N LEU A 211 5.16 11.55 3.03
CA LEU A 211 3.84 11.15 3.49
C LEU A 211 3.91 10.64 4.93
N LEU A 212 3.13 11.23 5.81
CA LEU A 212 3.04 10.84 7.23
C LEU A 212 1.95 9.82 7.46
N ALA A 213 0.88 9.89 6.66
CA ALA A 213 -0.23 8.96 6.78
C ALA A 213 -1.09 8.88 5.53
N VAL A 214 -1.75 7.73 5.38
CA VAL A 214 -2.91 7.52 4.52
C VAL A 214 -4.15 7.54 5.40
N ALA A 215 -5.02 8.51 5.15
CA ALA A 215 -6.32 8.64 5.79
C ALA A 215 -7.35 7.83 4.98
N VAL A 216 -7.92 6.80 5.58
CA VAL A 216 -8.92 5.95 4.91
C VAL A 216 -10.32 6.41 5.31
N SER A 217 -11.15 6.69 4.31
CA SER A 217 -12.57 6.99 4.48
C SER A 217 -13.42 6.06 3.62
N GLU A 218 -14.74 6.22 3.63
CA GLU A 218 -15.62 5.33 2.83
C GLU A 218 -15.27 5.39 1.33
N ASN A 219 -15.13 6.62 0.77
CA ASN A 219 -14.89 6.80 -0.67
C ASN A 219 -13.56 7.51 -0.99
N GLY A 220 -12.69 7.75 -0.02
CA GLY A 220 -11.42 8.45 -0.21
C GLY A 220 -11.54 9.97 -0.41
N LYS A 221 -12.64 10.57 0.02
CA LYS A 221 -12.89 12.00 -0.18
C LYS A 221 -12.53 12.82 1.06
N ILE A 222 -11.98 14.01 0.82
CA ILE A 222 -11.71 14.99 1.88
C ILE A 222 -13.03 15.40 2.55
N GLY A 223 -13.05 15.40 3.88
CA GLY A 223 -14.23 15.76 4.67
C GLY A 223 -15.11 14.58 5.08
N GLU A 224 -14.88 13.38 4.54
CA GLU A 224 -15.51 12.17 5.05
C GLU A 224 -14.91 11.77 6.40
N ARG A 225 -15.70 11.00 7.17
CA ARG A 225 -15.22 10.38 8.42
C ARG A 225 -14.08 9.42 8.10
N ILE A 226 -12.95 9.61 8.77
CA ILE A 226 -11.81 8.71 8.66
C ILE A 226 -12.09 7.47 9.51
N VAL A 227 -11.99 6.30 8.90
CA VAL A 227 -12.23 4.98 9.51
C VAL A 227 -10.96 4.20 9.81
N ASN A 228 -9.85 4.58 9.15
CA ASN A 228 -8.53 4.05 9.44
C ASN A 228 -7.46 5.11 9.14
N PHE A 229 -6.32 5.02 9.82
CA PHE A 229 -5.22 5.95 9.68
C PHE A 229 -3.93 5.14 9.64
N VAL A 230 -3.39 4.98 8.43
CA VAL A 230 -2.23 4.13 8.14
C VAL A 230 -0.98 4.98 8.10
N THR A 231 0.02 4.60 8.86
CA THR A 231 1.32 5.26 8.94
C THR A 231 2.44 4.35 8.43
N PRO A 232 3.68 4.85 8.21
CA PRO A 232 4.80 3.99 7.83
C PRO A 232 5.04 2.80 8.77
N ALA A 233 4.69 2.91 10.05
CA ALA A 233 4.80 1.80 11.01
C ALA A 233 3.86 0.63 10.70
N ASP A 234 2.78 0.86 9.96
CA ASP A 234 1.82 -0.19 9.57
C ASP A 234 2.26 -0.97 8.32
N LEU A 235 3.26 -0.48 7.55
CA LEU A 235 3.62 -1.04 6.24
C LEU A 235 4.11 -2.48 6.32
N VAL A 236 4.87 -2.84 7.35
CA VAL A 236 5.34 -4.23 7.56
C VAL A 236 4.15 -5.17 7.72
N ARG A 237 3.15 -4.77 8.51
CA ARG A 237 1.92 -5.56 8.70
C ARG A 237 1.12 -5.67 7.40
N ILE A 238 1.02 -4.58 6.63
CA ILE A 238 0.32 -4.57 5.33
C ILE A 238 1.02 -5.50 4.35
N SER A 239 2.36 -5.45 4.25
CA SER A 239 3.13 -6.36 3.40
C SER A 239 2.90 -7.82 3.77
N LYS A 240 2.86 -8.14 5.07
CA LYS A 240 2.58 -9.49 5.54
C LYS A 240 1.16 -9.96 5.17
N ILE A 241 0.14 -9.10 5.31
CA ILE A 241 -1.24 -9.43 4.87
C ILE A 241 -1.25 -9.78 3.38
N MET A 242 -0.48 -9.06 2.55
CA MET A 242 -0.41 -9.34 1.11
C MET A 242 0.37 -10.64 0.80
N GLU A 243 1.34 -11.01 1.61
CA GLU A 243 2.07 -12.28 1.47
C GLU A 243 1.22 -13.49 1.84
N ASP A 244 0.38 -13.33 2.87
CA ASP A 244 -0.49 -14.38 3.40
C ASP A 244 -1.91 -14.34 2.75
N TYR A 245 -2.11 -13.58 1.64
CA TYR A 245 -3.41 -13.39 1.03
C TYR A 245 -3.85 -14.63 0.22
N ASP A 246 -4.91 -15.29 0.70
CA ASP A 246 -5.52 -16.48 0.10
C ASP A 246 -6.72 -16.17 -0.82
#